data_e6e054155de5310defcfcaeb229b4fb0
#
_entry.id   e6e054155de5310defcfcaeb229b4fb0
#
_cell.length_a   1.000
_cell.length_b   1.000
_cell.length_c   1.000
_cell.angle_alpha   90.00
_cell.angle_beta   90.00
_cell.angle_gamma   90.00
#
_symmetry.space_group_name_H-M   'P 1'
#
loop_
_entity.id
_entity.type
_entity.pdbx_description
1 polymer ?
#
loop_
_entity_poly.entity_id
_entity_poly.type
_entity_poly.pdbx_seq_one_letter_code
_entity_poly.pdbx_strand_id
1 'polypeptide(L)'
;MGRTHCLVPAAMAAWIFGPDPTILLISAGTGLLPDIDEPQSTIGYRLFLLAKGFKGLVGHRTYSHSLVGITTAASLAVIFDMPWMWIEAGLIGWVSHLVLDALSGGVPLWWPWYATNRERWVLARWKPFGFADHLILVLAGMAFGAAAIHGNWLGWWIELLKRDITVSQ
;
A
#
# COMPACT_ATOMS: atom_id res chain seq x y z
N MET A 1 -12.39 -0.58 -3.25
CA MET A 1 -10.99 -0.20 -3.50
C MET A 1 -9.97 -0.93 -2.61
N GLY A 2 -10.25 -1.33 -1.37
CA GLY A 2 -9.24 -1.97 -0.52
C GLY A 2 -8.48 -3.17 -1.14
N ARG A 3 -9.13 -3.98 -1.98
CA ARG A 3 -8.45 -5.09 -2.69
C ARG A 3 -7.42 -4.57 -3.70
N THR A 4 -7.75 -3.52 -4.43
CA THR A 4 -6.86 -2.89 -5.41
C THR A 4 -5.67 -2.22 -4.72
N HIS A 5 -5.92 -1.49 -3.60
CA HIS A 5 -4.88 -0.88 -2.77
C HIS A 5 -3.96 -1.89 -2.08
N CYS A 6 -4.37 -3.15 -1.94
CA CYS A 6 -3.55 -4.23 -1.40
C CYS A 6 -2.75 -4.94 -2.52
N LEU A 7 -3.40 -5.32 -3.63
CA LEU A 7 -2.80 -6.17 -4.65
C LEU A 7 -1.84 -5.42 -5.57
N VAL A 8 -2.14 -4.15 -5.91
CA VAL A 8 -1.25 -3.35 -6.78
C VAL A 8 0.13 -3.19 -6.17
N PRO A 9 0.30 -2.69 -4.93
CA PRO A 9 1.63 -2.60 -4.34
C PRO A 9 2.30 -3.96 -4.12
N ALA A 10 1.54 -5.01 -3.77
CA ALA A 10 2.11 -6.34 -3.67
C ALA A 10 2.68 -6.83 -5.01
N ALA A 11 1.97 -6.58 -6.12
CA ALA A 11 2.45 -6.91 -7.46
C ALA A 11 3.71 -6.11 -7.84
N MET A 12 3.75 -4.81 -7.50
CA MET A 12 4.94 -3.98 -7.71
C MET A 12 6.14 -4.49 -6.90
N ALA A 13 5.92 -4.77 -5.61
CA ALA A 13 6.97 -5.32 -4.74
C ALA A 13 7.46 -6.69 -5.22
N ALA A 14 6.56 -7.55 -5.72
CA ALA A 14 6.90 -8.84 -6.31
C ALA A 14 7.88 -8.74 -7.49
N TRP A 15 7.70 -7.74 -8.33
CA TRP A 15 8.59 -7.49 -9.47
C TRP A 15 9.93 -6.88 -9.07
N ILE A 16 9.94 -6.03 -8.03
CA ILE A 16 11.13 -5.30 -7.60
C ILE A 16 12.02 -6.15 -6.70
N PHE A 17 11.42 -6.84 -5.72
CA PHE A 17 12.15 -7.54 -4.66
C PHE A 17 12.04 -9.07 -4.73
N GLY A 18 11.17 -9.60 -5.59
CA GLY A 18 10.94 -11.05 -5.67
C GLY A 18 9.99 -11.57 -4.58
N PRO A 19 10.08 -12.89 -4.25
CA PRO A 19 9.08 -13.61 -3.47
C PRO A 19 9.24 -13.51 -1.94
N ASP A 20 9.82 -12.45 -1.41
CA ASP A 20 9.95 -12.29 0.04
C ASP A 20 8.57 -11.97 0.65
N PRO A 21 7.99 -12.89 1.47
CA PRO A 21 6.66 -12.69 2.04
C PRO A 21 6.57 -11.47 2.94
N THR A 22 7.65 -11.12 3.66
CA THR A 22 7.69 -9.97 4.55
C THR A 22 7.56 -8.68 3.75
N ILE A 23 8.32 -8.57 2.66
CA ILE A 23 8.29 -7.43 1.75
C ILE A 23 6.91 -7.28 1.09
N LEU A 24 6.35 -8.40 0.62
CA LEU A 24 5.01 -8.40 -0.01
C LEU A 24 3.92 -7.99 0.99
N LEU A 25 3.98 -8.48 2.23
CA LEU A 25 3.03 -8.13 3.29
C LEU A 25 3.17 -6.67 3.72
N ILE A 26 4.39 -6.15 3.85
CA ILE A 26 4.64 -4.74 4.17
C ILE A 26 4.05 -3.87 3.07
N SER A 27 4.35 -4.13 1.81
CA SER A 27 3.87 -3.34 0.69
C SER A 27 2.33 -3.37 0.58
N ALA A 28 1.72 -4.56 0.69
CA ALA A 28 0.27 -4.72 0.70
C ALA A 28 -0.40 -4.01 1.90
N GLY A 29 0.18 -4.15 3.09
CA GLY A 29 -0.33 -3.55 4.33
C GLY A 29 -0.25 -2.04 4.32
N THR A 30 0.89 -1.47 3.91
CA THR A 30 1.06 -0.02 3.80
C THR A 30 0.21 0.60 2.70
N GLY A 31 -0.15 -0.18 1.67
CA GLY A 31 -1.15 0.21 0.69
C GLY A 31 -2.57 0.38 1.26
N LEU A 32 -2.85 -0.11 2.46
CA LEU A 32 -4.11 0.08 3.15
C LEU A 32 -4.04 1.14 4.26
N LEU A 33 -2.82 1.48 4.74
CA LEU A 33 -2.64 2.36 5.89
C LEU A 33 -3.23 3.76 5.72
N PRO A 34 -3.15 4.45 4.56
CA PRO A 34 -3.76 5.76 4.42
C PRO A 34 -5.26 5.79 4.74
N ASP A 35 -5.96 4.71 4.45
CA ASP A 35 -7.39 4.55 4.73
C ASP A 35 -7.73 4.27 6.22
N ILE A 36 -6.75 4.31 7.12
CA ILE A 36 -6.99 4.14 8.57
C ILE A 36 -7.84 5.28 9.15
N ASP A 37 -7.87 6.43 8.50
CA ASP A 37 -8.69 7.58 8.87
C ASP A 37 -10.16 7.46 8.42
N GLU A 38 -10.52 6.38 7.71
CA GLU A 38 -11.88 6.12 7.25
C GLU A 38 -12.46 4.87 7.93
N PRO A 39 -13.38 5.05 8.90
CA PRO A 39 -13.99 3.92 9.62
C PRO A 39 -14.74 2.91 8.75
N GLN A 40 -15.13 3.29 7.53
CA GLN A 40 -15.81 2.40 6.58
C GLN A 40 -14.86 1.72 5.60
N SER A 41 -13.56 2.02 5.67
CA SER A 41 -12.55 1.34 4.86
C SER A 41 -12.30 -0.09 5.31
N THR A 42 -11.57 -0.87 4.50
CA THR A 42 -11.23 -2.26 4.83
C THR A 42 -10.46 -2.39 6.13
N ILE A 43 -9.52 -1.48 6.39
CA ILE A 43 -8.71 -1.48 7.63
C ILE A 43 -9.43 -0.73 8.75
N GLY A 44 -10.08 0.40 8.45
CA GLY A 44 -10.77 1.22 9.44
C GLY A 44 -11.95 0.51 10.09
N TYR A 45 -12.66 -0.37 9.37
CA TYR A 45 -13.73 -1.19 9.94
C TYR A 45 -13.20 -2.16 11.01
N ARG A 46 -12.02 -2.76 10.78
CA ARG A 46 -11.40 -3.67 11.76
C ARG A 46 -10.80 -2.95 12.96
N LEU A 47 -10.36 -1.73 12.76
CA LEU A 47 -9.74 -0.87 13.78
C LEU A 47 -10.64 0.35 14.09
N PHE A 48 -11.94 0.15 14.18
CA PHE A 48 -12.95 1.21 14.21
C PHE A 48 -12.68 2.32 15.24
N LEU A 49 -12.29 1.97 16.46
CA LEU A 49 -12.00 2.95 17.52
C LEU A 49 -10.76 3.79 17.18
N LEU A 50 -9.72 3.16 16.64
CA LEU A 50 -8.51 3.85 16.18
C LEU A 50 -8.81 4.74 14.98
N ALA A 51 -9.56 4.24 14.00
CA ALA A 51 -9.99 4.98 12.83
C ALA A 51 -10.81 6.22 13.21
N LYS A 52 -11.74 6.06 14.14
CA LYS A 52 -12.57 7.18 14.65
C LYS A 52 -11.73 8.21 15.40
N GLY A 53 -10.81 7.77 16.24
CA GLY A 53 -9.88 8.65 16.97
C GLY A 53 -8.97 9.42 16.01
N PHE A 54 -8.36 8.72 15.05
CA PHE A 54 -7.47 9.33 14.05
C PHE A 54 -8.22 10.34 13.17
N LYS A 55 -9.42 9.99 12.69
CA LYS A 55 -10.29 10.90 11.94
C LYS A 55 -10.65 12.14 12.74
N GLY A 56 -10.87 12.01 14.06
CA GLY A 56 -11.17 13.14 14.95
C GLY A 56 -9.98 14.08 15.16
N LEU A 57 -8.76 13.55 15.11
CA LEU A 57 -7.54 14.34 15.36
C LEU A 57 -7.03 15.07 14.10
N VAL A 58 -7.00 14.39 12.96
CA VAL A 58 -6.35 14.90 11.74
C VAL A 58 -7.32 15.14 10.58
N GLY A 59 -8.57 14.76 10.73
CA GLY A 59 -9.58 14.86 9.67
C GLY A 59 -9.56 13.65 8.73
N HIS A 60 -10.55 13.59 7.85
CA HIS A 60 -10.70 12.54 6.86
C HIS A 60 -9.95 12.88 5.56
N ARG A 61 -9.16 11.93 5.05
CA ARG A 61 -8.37 12.10 3.81
C ARG A 61 -7.56 13.40 3.80
N THR A 62 -6.86 13.69 4.88
CA THR A 62 -5.98 14.85 5.01
C THR A 62 -4.54 14.41 5.17
N TYR A 63 -4.08 14.24 6.40
CA TYR A 63 -2.71 13.90 6.74
C TYR A 63 -2.22 12.60 6.07
N SER A 64 -2.95 11.51 6.24
CA SER A 64 -2.61 10.18 5.69
C SER A 64 -2.54 10.14 4.15
N HIS A 65 -3.26 11.05 3.48
CA HIS A 65 -3.31 11.16 2.02
C HIS A 65 -2.45 12.32 1.48
N SER A 66 -1.45 12.77 2.22
CA SER A 66 -0.57 13.88 1.86
C SER A 66 0.90 13.49 1.83
N LEU A 67 1.74 14.33 1.23
CA LEU A 67 3.20 14.18 1.28
C LEU A 67 3.72 14.23 2.72
N VAL A 68 3.08 15.03 3.59
CA VAL A 68 3.47 15.10 5.01
C VAL A 68 3.27 13.76 5.70
N GLY A 69 2.17 13.05 5.42
CA GLY A 69 1.94 11.71 5.97
C GLY A 69 3.00 10.70 5.56
N ILE A 70 3.33 10.65 4.24
CA ILE A 70 4.38 9.75 3.73
C ILE A 70 5.74 10.08 4.35
N THR A 71 6.15 11.35 4.32
CA THR A 71 7.45 11.75 4.82
C THR A 71 7.58 11.51 6.32
N THR A 72 6.53 11.73 7.10
CA THR A 72 6.53 11.41 8.54
C THR A 72 6.68 9.91 8.77
N ALA A 73 5.92 9.07 8.05
CA ALA A 73 6.00 7.62 8.20
C ALA A 73 7.41 7.10 7.81
N ALA A 74 7.97 7.57 6.71
CA ALA A 74 9.31 7.21 6.27
C ALA A 74 10.38 7.69 7.29
N SER A 75 10.27 8.91 7.82
CA SER A 75 11.20 9.44 8.82
C SER A 75 11.13 8.62 10.12
N LEU A 76 9.95 8.24 10.57
CA LEU A 76 9.80 7.37 11.75
C LEU A 76 10.44 6.00 11.50
N ALA A 77 10.25 5.40 10.33
CA ALA A 77 10.85 4.12 9.99
C ALA A 77 12.40 4.19 10.01
N VAL A 78 12.98 5.30 9.54
CA VAL A 78 14.43 5.55 9.64
C VAL A 78 14.87 5.75 11.10
N ILE A 79 14.13 6.52 11.89
CA ILE A 79 14.44 6.77 13.30
C ILE A 79 14.42 5.47 14.13
N PHE A 80 13.50 4.56 13.81
CA PHE A 80 13.41 3.24 14.43
C PHE A 80 14.35 2.19 13.80
N ASP A 81 15.30 2.62 12.97
CA ASP A 81 16.31 1.77 12.32
C ASP A 81 15.72 0.56 11.59
N MET A 82 14.57 0.78 10.90
CA MET A 82 13.94 -0.27 10.11
C MET A 82 14.81 -0.63 8.91
N PRO A 83 14.85 -1.92 8.51
CA PRO A 83 15.58 -2.36 7.31
C PRO A 83 15.17 -1.55 6.08
N TRP A 84 16.14 -1.10 5.28
CA TRP A 84 15.90 -0.23 4.14
C TRP A 84 14.89 -0.80 3.13
N MET A 85 14.98 -2.10 2.86
CA MET A 85 14.03 -2.80 2.00
C MET A 85 12.59 -2.72 2.52
N TRP A 86 12.38 -2.69 3.84
CA TRP A 86 11.05 -2.53 4.44
C TRP A 86 10.52 -1.12 4.25
N ILE A 87 11.40 -0.12 4.33
CA ILE A 87 11.05 1.28 4.07
C ILE A 87 10.63 1.45 2.61
N GLU A 88 11.42 0.90 1.68
CA GLU A 88 11.10 0.95 0.24
C GLU A 88 9.78 0.24 -0.08
N ALA A 89 9.55 -0.95 0.47
CA ALA A 89 8.31 -1.69 0.30
C ALA A 89 7.11 -0.90 0.88
N GLY A 90 7.30 -0.28 2.04
CA GLY A 90 6.31 0.58 2.67
C GLY A 90 5.96 1.81 1.84
N LEU A 91 6.97 2.44 1.25
CA LEU A 91 6.79 3.58 0.34
C LEU A 91 6.05 3.17 -0.94
N ILE A 92 6.37 2.01 -1.54
CA ILE A 92 5.64 1.47 -2.68
C ILE A 92 4.15 1.32 -2.34
N GLY A 93 3.83 0.75 -1.17
CA GLY A 93 2.46 0.61 -0.70
C GLY A 93 1.73 1.94 -0.60
N TRP A 94 2.32 2.87 0.14
CA TRP A 94 1.69 4.16 0.40
C TRP A 94 1.54 5.02 -0.87
N VAL A 95 2.59 5.12 -1.68
CA VAL A 95 2.56 5.90 -2.92
C VAL A 95 1.54 5.31 -3.91
N SER A 96 1.50 3.99 -4.08
CA SER A 96 0.51 3.34 -4.96
C SER A 96 -0.93 3.62 -4.52
N HIS A 97 -1.20 3.65 -3.20
CA HIS A 97 -2.49 4.06 -2.66
C HIS A 97 -2.88 5.47 -3.12
N LEU A 98 -1.97 6.44 -2.91
CA LEU A 98 -2.24 7.84 -3.29
C LEU A 98 -2.46 8.00 -4.80
N VAL A 99 -1.71 7.27 -5.63
CA VAL A 99 -1.90 7.27 -7.09
C VAL A 99 -3.28 6.73 -7.46
N LEU A 100 -3.70 5.59 -6.88
CA LEU A 100 -5.02 5.00 -7.14
C LEU A 100 -6.15 5.92 -6.69
N ASP A 101 -5.99 6.59 -5.55
CA ASP A 101 -6.97 7.57 -5.06
C ASP A 101 -6.99 8.84 -5.92
N ALA A 102 -5.84 9.30 -6.41
CA ALA A 102 -5.77 10.41 -7.36
C ALA A 102 -6.48 10.10 -8.68
N LEU A 103 -6.51 8.82 -9.09
CA LEU A 103 -7.24 8.36 -10.26
C LEU A 103 -8.76 8.27 -10.03
N SER A 104 -9.23 8.12 -8.80
CA SER A 104 -10.65 7.89 -8.49
C SER A 104 -11.38 9.10 -7.90
N GLY A 105 -10.77 9.84 -7.00
CA GLY A 105 -11.43 10.91 -6.26
C GLY A 105 -10.55 12.09 -5.91
N GLY A 106 -9.24 11.95 -6.14
CA GLY A 106 -8.24 12.93 -5.82
C GLY A 106 -7.77 12.89 -4.37
N VAL A 107 -6.56 13.36 -4.17
CA VAL A 107 -5.85 13.39 -2.88
C VAL A 107 -5.39 14.80 -2.53
N PRO A 108 -5.39 15.20 -1.25
CA PRO A 108 -4.91 16.50 -0.79
C PRO A 108 -3.37 16.45 -0.62
N LEU A 109 -2.65 16.22 -1.71
CA LEU A 109 -1.21 15.92 -1.70
C LEU A 109 -0.39 16.96 -0.93
N TRP A 110 -0.78 18.24 -1.04
CA TRP A 110 -0.08 19.39 -0.46
C TRP A 110 -0.65 19.86 0.88
N TRP A 111 -1.48 19.04 1.54
CA TRP A 111 -1.92 19.38 2.89
C TRP A 111 -0.69 19.54 3.82
N PRO A 112 -0.63 20.51 4.77
CA PRO A 112 -1.67 21.45 5.18
C PRO A 112 -1.71 22.78 4.42
N TRP A 113 -0.80 23.03 3.48
CA TRP A 113 -0.69 24.33 2.80
C TRP A 113 -1.91 24.66 1.93
N TYR A 114 -2.58 23.65 1.42
CA TYR A 114 -3.80 23.76 0.64
C TYR A 114 -4.89 22.87 1.27
N ALA A 115 -5.50 23.38 2.34
CA ALA A 115 -6.42 22.60 3.19
C ALA A 115 -7.88 22.55 2.67
N THR A 116 -8.19 23.16 1.52
CA THR A 116 -9.54 23.18 0.99
C THR A 116 -9.84 21.94 0.17
N ASN A 117 -11.06 21.38 0.32
CA ASN A 117 -11.55 20.25 -0.49
C ASN A 117 -11.58 20.53 -2.01
N ARG A 118 -11.28 21.74 -2.45
CA ARG A 118 -11.25 22.15 -3.87
C ARG A 118 -9.91 21.84 -4.56
N GLU A 119 -8.83 21.66 -3.81
CA GLU A 119 -7.47 21.52 -4.33
C GLU A 119 -6.94 20.09 -4.22
N ARG A 120 -7.80 19.13 -4.55
CA ARG A 120 -7.38 17.73 -4.64
C ARG A 120 -6.67 17.49 -5.96
N TRP A 121 -5.53 16.83 -5.88
CA TRP A 121 -4.85 16.29 -7.04
C TRP A 121 -5.69 15.15 -7.64
N VAL A 122 -6.25 15.38 -8.83
CA VAL A 122 -7.11 14.44 -9.54
C VAL A 122 -6.46 14.13 -10.87
N LEU A 123 -6.01 12.90 -11.07
CA LEU A 123 -5.44 12.43 -12.35
C LEU A 123 -6.54 11.93 -13.29
N ALA A 124 -7.59 11.33 -12.74
CA ALA A 124 -8.77 10.89 -13.48
C ALA A 124 -10.00 10.91 -12.55
N ARG A 125 -11.20 10.69 -13.10
CA ARG A 125 -12.45 10.64 -12.32
C ARG A 125 -13.22 9.36 -12.60
N TRP A 126 -12.57 8.22 -12.37
CA TRP A 126 -13.30 6.96 -12.50
C TRP A 126 -14.09 6.64 -11.23
N LYS A 127 -15.14 5.84 -11.40
CA LYS A 127 -15.97 5.42 -10.26
C LYS A 127 -15.25 4.32 -9.48
N PRO A 128 -15.10 4.47 -8.15
CA PRO A 128 -14.66 3.38 -7.28
C PRO A 128 -15.58 2.16 -7.47
N PHE A 129 -15.01 0.95 -7.41
CA PHE A 129 -15.71 -0.31 -7.71
C PHE A 129 -16.32 -0.41 -9.11
N GLY A 130 -15.98 0.52 -10.03
CA GLY A 130 -16.38 0.49 -11.43
C GLY A 130 -15.49 -0.42 -12.26
N PHE A 131 -15.74 -0.41 -13.58
CA PHE A 131 -14.97 -1.22 -14.55
C PHE A 131 -13.46 -1.01 -14.45
N ALA A 132 -13.01 0.24 -14.32
CA ALA A 132 -11.58 0.57 -14.22
C ALA A 132 -10.92 -0.05 -12.97
N ASP A 133 -11.58 -0.03 -11.82
CA ASP A 133 -11.06 -0.64 -10.59
C ASP A 133 -10.94 -2.16 -10.73
N HIS A 134 -11.93 -2.81 -11.34
CA HIS A 134 -11.88 -4.26 -11.62
C HIS A 134 -10.79 -4.60 -12.63
N LEU A 135 -10.64 -3.79 -13.69
CA LEU A 135 -9.59 -4.00 -14.69
C LEU A 135 -8.19 -3.91 -14.05
N ILE A 136 -7.95 -2.88 -13.23
CA ILE A 136 -6.66 -2.75 -12.51
C ILE A 136 -6.43 -3.92 -11.57
N LEU A 137 -7.46 -4.37 -10.85
CA LEU A 137 -7.34 -5.52 -9.97
C LEU A 137 -6.93 -6.79 -10.74
N VAL A 138 -7.55 -7.02 -11.91
CA VAL A 138 -7.20 -8.15 -12.79
C VAL A 138 -5.76 -8.00 -13.32
N LEU A 139 -5.40 -6.83 -13.83
CA LEU A 139 -4.05 -6.58 -14.33
C LEU A 139 -2.98 -6.73 -13.24
N ALA A 140 -3.25 -6.25 -12.02
CA ALA A 140 -2.36 -6.44 -10.89
C ALA A 140 -2.22 -7.91 -10.50
N GLY A 141 -3.32 -8.68 -10.53
CA GLY A 141 -3.29 -10.12 -10.30
C GLY A 141 -2.48 -10.87 -11.36
N MET A 142 -2.64 -10.50 -12.63
CA MET A 142 -1.85 -11.06 -13.73
C MET A 142 -0.37 -10.69 -13.60
N ALA A 143 -0.06 -9.44 -13.26
CA ALA A 143 1.32 -8.99 -13.03
C ALA A 143 1.96 -9.74 -11.86
N PHE A 144 1.24 -9.93 -10.75
CA PHE A 144 1.73 -10.72 -9.61
C PHE A 144 2.01 -12.17 -10.01
N GLY A 145 1.08 -12.82 -10.73
CA GLY A 145 1.27 -14.18 -11.24
C GLY A 145 2.46 -14.28 -12.22
N ALA A 146 2.62 -13.29 -13.10
CA ALA A 146 3.76 -13.24 -14.02
C ALA A 146 5.10 -13.07 -13.27
N ALA A 147 5.14 -12.24 -12.22
CA ALA A 147 6.33 -12.11 -11.37
C ALA A 147 6.70 -13.44 -10.70
N ALA A 148 5.69 -14.19 -10.22
CA ALA A 148 5.89 -15.49 -9.60
C ALA A 148 6.47 -16.52 -10.57
N ILE A 149 5.99 -16.54 -11.81
CA ILE A 149 6.49 -17.44 -12.86
C ILE A 149 7.90 -17.02 -13.30
N HIS A 150 8.08 -15.72 -13.61
CA HIS A 150 9.37 -15.20 -14.08
C HIS A 150 10.47 -15.35 -13.03
N GLY A 151 10.17 -15.07 -11.77
CA GLY A 151 11.10 -15.19 -10.66
C GLY A 151 11.34 -16.63 -10.19
N ASN A 152 10.72 -17.64 -10.82
CA ASN A 152 10.80 -19.04 -10.39
C ASN A 152 10.56 -19.22 -8.89
N TRP A 153 9.49 -18.63 -8.37
CA TRP A 153 9.21 -18.60 -6.92
C TRP A 153 9.08 -19.99 -6.31
N LEU A 154 8.55 -20.95 -7.08
CA LEU A 154 8.46 -22.33 -6.62
C LEU A 154 9.84 -22.92 -6.34
N GLY A 155 10.79 -22.72 -7.25
CA GLY A 155 12.19 -23.14 -7.06
C GLY A 155 12.82 -22.46 -5.84
N TRP A 156 12.62 -21.16 -5.68
CA TRP A 156 13.11 -20.41 -4.53
C TRP A 156 12.54 -20.96 -3.20
N TRP A 157 11.25 -21.25 -3.12
CA TRP A 157 10.61 -21.84 -1.94
C TRP A 157 11.13 -23.24 -1.64
N ILE A 158 11.33 -24.09 -2.65
CA ILE A 158 11.90 -25.41 -2.49
C ILE A 158 13.31 -25.33 -1.92
N GLU A 159 14.15 -24.44 -2.41
CA GLU A 159 15.51 -24.26 -1.90
C GLU A 159 15.52 -23.71 -0.45
N LEU A 160 14.60 -22.81 -0.11
CA LEU A 160 14.44 -22.31 1.25
C LEU A 160 14.11 -23.46 2.23
N LEU A 161 13.11 -24.27 1.88
CA LEU A 161 12.72 -25.43 2.70
C LEU A 161 13.84 -26.45 2.88
N LYS A 162 14.66 -26.70 1.86
CA LYS A 162 15.82 -27.58 1.96
C LYS A 162 16.87 -27.04 2.95
N ARG A 163 17.12 -25.73 2.98
CA ARG A 163 18.06 -25.11 3.92
C ARG A 163 17.63 -25.30 5.36
N ASP A 164 16.34 -25.11 5.67
CA ASP A 164 15.82 -25.27 7.01
C ASP A 164 15.95 -26.70 7.52
N ILE A 165 15.79 -27.71 6.64
CA ILE A 165 15.94 -29.12 6.98
C ILE A 165 17.41 -29.47 7.27
N THR A 166 18.36 -28.89 6.54
CA THR A 166 19.78 -29.16 6.72
C THR A 166 20.40 -28.50 7.96
N VAL A 167 19.80 -27.43 8.47
CA VAL A 167 20.26 -26.73 9.69
C VAL A 167 19.75 -27.45 10.96
N SER A 168 18.72 -28.29 10.86
CA SER A 168 18.13 -29.01 11.98
C SER A 168 18.73 -30.39 12.26
N GLN A 169 19.78 -30.78 11.52
CA GLN A 169 20.58 -32.01 11.70
C GLN A 169 21.97 -31.68 12.21
#